data_fd189d4bb2d6b176e69a0f370f504ea1
#
_entry.id   fd189d4bb2d6b176e69a0f370f504ea1
#
_cell.length_a   1.000
_cell.length_b   1.000
_cell.length_c   1.000
_cell.angle_alpha   90.00
_cell.angle_beta   90.00
_cell.angle_gamma   90.00
#
_symmetry.space_group_name_H-M   'P 1'
#
loop_
_entity.id
_entity.type
_entity.pdbx_description
1 polymer ?
#
loop_
_entity_poly.entity_id
_entity_poly.type
_entity_poly.pdbx_seq_one_letter_code
_entity_poly.pdbx_strand_id
1 'polypeptide(L)'
;MAIAPFLAMTGAEIQALAELPPKIAWLGCHFSQSGKGLSNIPRWLPEGSLLILEDSSPMDGHDPRLVCQQLGEIVSQWECAGVLLDFQREHPEREKEMAAAIVSALPCPVAVSALYGVDLDCPVFLPPIPVSTPIEEALAPWKGRECWLELALDGECITVTQTGAAVSDLVRIPGEGFPEESLHCHYSLELGENQAKWTLWRTREDIAALLETAESLGITTAVGLWQELG
;
A
#
# COMPACT_ATOMS: atom_id res chain seq x y z
N MET A 1 13.65 -10.58 -12.49
CA MET A 1 13.58 -11.14 -11.10
C MET A 1 12.31 -10.58 -10.49
N ALA A 2 11.44 -11.44 -9.96
CA ALA A 2 10.20 -10.94 -9.37
C ALA A 2 10.46 -9.93 -8.25
N ILE A 3 9.65 -8.87 -8.18
CA ILE A 3 9.74 -7.85 -7.13
C ILE A 3 9.51 -8.55 -5.78
N ALA A 4 10.48 -8.47 -4.87
CA ALA A 4 10.23 -8.87 -3.49
C ALA A 4 9.52 -7.71 -2.77
N PRO A 5 8.32 -7.91 -2.20
CA PRO A 5 7.60 -6.84 -1.52
C PRO A 5 8.29 -6.42 -0.22
N PHE A 6 8.12 -5.16 0.15
CA PHE A 6 8.38 -4.71 1.50
C PHE A 6 7.23 -5.13 2.41
N LEU A 7 7.56 -5.72 3.55
CA LEU A 7 6.57 -6.15 4.53
C LEU A 7 6.39 -5.06 5.57
N ALA A 8 5.21 -4.47 5.60
CA ALA A 8 4.86 -3.41 6.53
C ALA A 8 4.66 -3.99 7.93
N MET A 9 5.49 -3.53 8.87
CA MET A 9 5.58 -4.08 10.22
C MET A 9 5.63 -2.98 11.26
N THR A 10 4.94 -3.21 12.36
CA THR A 10 5.06 -2.38 13.56
C THR A 10 6.36 -2.69 14.33
N GLY A 11 6.77 -1.76 15.20
CA GLY A 11 7.94 -1.99 16.05
C GLY A 11 7.80 -3.21 16.99
N ALA A 12 6.58 -3.56 17.39
CA ALA A 12 6.33 -4.74 18.22
C ALA A 12 6.54 -6.04 17.43
N GLU A 13 6.09 -6.08 16.18
CA GLU A 13 6.29 -7.25 15.30
C GLU A 13 7.77 -7.46 14.98
N ILE A 14 8.49 -6.38 14.64
CA ILE A 14 9.93 -6.44 14.38
C ILE A 14 10.68 -7.01 15.60
N GLN A 15 10.33 -6.57 16.81
CA GLN A 15 10.97 -7.05 18.04
C GLN A 15 10.62 -8.51 18.39
N ALA A 16 9.48 -9.00 17.94
CA ALA A 16 9.01 -10.35 18.25
C ALA A 16 9.65 -11.45 17.36
N LEU A 17 10.26 -11.06 16.23
CA LEU A 17 10.83 -12.01 15.28
C LEU A 17 12.29 -12.34 15.64
N ALA A 18 12.63 -13.62 15.55
CA ALA A 18 14.02 -14.10 15.69
C ALA A 18 14.85 -13.82 14.43
N GLU A 19 14.21 -13.80 13.27
CA GLU A 19 14.81 -13.50 11.97
C GLU A 19 13.90 -12.58 11.21
N LEU A 20 14.46 -11.48 10.69
CA LEU A 20 13.69 -10.47 9.98
C LEU A 20 13.57 -10.81 8.49
N PRO A 21 12.44 -10.45 7.85
CA PRO A 21 12.33 -10.53 6.41
C PRO A 21 13.36 -9.61 5.72
N PRO A 22 13.74 -9.90 4.48
CA PRO A 22 14.79 -9.17 3.77
C PRO A 22 14.42 -7.72 3.43
N LYS A 23 13.13 -7.42 3.35
CA LYS A 23 12.61 -6.08 3.06
C LYS A 23 11.51 -5.71 4.06
N ILE A 24 11.73 -4.64 4.80
CA ILE A 24 10.83 -4.16 5.84
C ILE A 24 10.37 -2.75 5.49
N ALA A 25 9.09 -2.48 5.71
CA ALA A 25 8.55 -1.13 5.79
C ALA A 25 8.09 -0.86 7.24
N TRP A 26 8.63 0.21 7.85
CA TRP A 26 8.19 0.61 9.20
C TRP A 26 6.80 1.19 9.16
N LEU A 27 5.85 0.55 9.82
CA LEU A 27 4.46 0.96 9.94
C LEU A 27 4.22 1.70 11.27
N GLY A 28 3.44 2.77 11.20
CA GLY A 28 2.92 3.49 12.37
C GLY A 28 3.64 4.80 12.70
N CYS A 29 4.61 5.27 11.90
CA CYS A 29 5.08 6.65 12.01
C CYS A 29 3.95 7.60 11.60
N HIS A 30 3.60 8.55 12.45
CA HIS A 30 2.49 9.47 12.22
C HIS A 30 2.76 10.86 12.81
N PHE A 31 1.92 11.84 12.48
CA PHE A 31 2.00 13.19 13.04
C PHE A 31 1.68 13.17 14.54
N SER A 32 2.44 13.91 15.35
CA SER A 32 2.21 13.94 16.79
C SER A 32 0.94 14.72 17.14
N GLN A 33 0.16 14.24 18.11
CA GLN A 33 -1.03 14.97 18.59
C GLN A 33 -0.71 16.33 19.23
N SER A 34 0.56 16.58 19.56
CA SER A 34 1.01 17.86 20.12
C SER A 34 1.17 18.96 19.08
N GLY A 35 0.98 18.67 17.78
CA GLY A 35 1.25 19.59 16.67
C GLY A 35 2.75 19.85 16.42
N LYS A 36 3.65 19.03 17.01
CA LYS A 36 5.10 19.22 16.91
C LYS A 36 5.77 17.93 16.42
N GLY A 37 6.05 17.88 15.13
CA GLY A 37 6.82 16.81 14.53
C GLY A 37 6.12 15.44 14.51
N LEU A 38 6.91 14.37 14.47
CA LEU A 38 6.46 13.01 14.27
C LEU A 38 6.40 12.22 15.59
N SER A 39 5.55 11.20 15.63
CA SER A 39 5.41 10.22 16.69
C SER A 39 5.69 8.82 16.17
N ASN A 40 5.98 7.88 17.10
CA ASN A 40 6.28 6.49 16.79
C ASN A 40 7.44 6.32 15.80
N ILE A 41 8.47 7.19 15.96
CA ILE A 41 9.71 7.14 15.19
C ILE A 41 10.45 5.84 15.50
N PRO A 42 11.00 5.13 14.51
CA PRO A 42 11.78 3.93 14.74
C PRO A 42 13.03 4.24 15.57
N ARG A 43 13.29 3.39 16.57
CA ARG A 43 14.55 3.46 17.34
C ARG A 43 15.70 2.75 16.64
N TRP A 44 15.36 1.89 15.70
CA TRP A 44 16.28 1.14 14.87
C TRP A 44 15.51 0.59 13.65
N LEU A 45 16.16 0.59 12.49
CA LEU A 45 15.69 -0.06 11.26
C LEU A 45 16.87 -0.75 10.57
N PRO A 46 16.64 -1.89 9.90
CA PRO A 46 17.63 -2.43 8.97
C PRO A 46 17.88 -1.46 7.81
N GLU A 47 19.12 -1.41 7.34
CA GLU A 47 19.48 -0.71 6.11
C GLU A 47 18.60 -1.13 4.95
N GLY A 48 18.21 -0.18 4.10
CA GLY A 48 17.33 -0.44 2.96
C GLY A 48 15.86 -0.62 3.28
N SER A 49 15.42 -0.38 4.54
CA SER A 49 14.00 -0.38 4.91
C SER A 49 13.26 0.81 4.30
N LEU A 50 11.93 0.68 4.13
CA LEU A 50 11.05 1.82 3.88
C LEU A 50 10.54 2.40 5.20
N LEU A 51 10.25 3.71 5.21
CA LEU A 51 9.53 4.38 6.28
C LEU A 51 8.13 4.77 5.77
N ILE A 52 7.07 4.32 6.44
CA ILE A 52 5.69 4.71 6.13
C ILE A 52 5.29 5.83 7.09
N LEU A 53 4.89 6.98 6.55
CA LEU A 53 4.31 8.08 7.28
C LEU A 53 2.81 8.14 7.01
N GLU A 54 2.01 7.95 8.06
CA GLU A 54 0.56 7.95 8.00
C GLU A 54 -0.03 9.27 8.49
N ASP A 55 -1.18 9.65 7.94
CA ASP A 55 -2.00 10.78 8.42
C ASP A 55 -3.11 10.36 9.40
N SER A 56 -2.92 9.23 10.12
CA SER A 56 -3.85 8.74 11.15
C SER A 56 -4.11 9.76 12.26
N SER A 57 -3.18 10.70 12.49
CA SER A 57 -3.35 11.88 13.34
C SER A 57 -3.43 13.15 12.50
N PRO A 58 -4.19 14.19 12.94
CA PRO A 58 -4.28 15.46 12.20
C PRO A 58 -2.93 16.13 12.00
N MET A 59 -2.73 16.72 10.82
CA MET A 59 -1.52 17.50 10.47
C MET A 59 -1.59 18.96 10.95
N ASP A 60 -2.72 19.38 11.51
CA ASP A 60 -2.93 20.76 11.92
C ASP A 60 -1.84 21.27 12.88
N GLY A 61 -1.29 22.43 12.57
CA GLY A 61 -0.24 23.04 13.37
C GLY A 61 1.18 22.50 13.15
N HIS A 62 1.38 21.45 12.34
CA HIS A 62 2.71 20.94 12.02
C HIS A 62 3.44 21.88 11.03
N ASP A 63 4.70 22.20 11.33
CA ASP A 63 5.58 22.91 10.41
C ASP A 63 6.19 21.91 9.42
N PRO A 64 5.96 22.02 8.11
CA PRO A 64 6.55 21.14 7.11
C PRO A 64 8.08 21.06 7.20
N ARG A 65 8.76 22.16 7.56
CA ARG A 65 10.22 22.17 7.69
C ARG A 65 10.71 21.26 8.81
N LEU A 66 10.03 21.27 9.96
CA LEU A 66 10.36 20.41 11.08
C LEU A 66 10.13 18.94 10.74
N VAL A 67 9.02 18.64 10.06
CA VAL A 67 8.70 17.26 9.60
C VAL A 67 9.75 16.78 8.61
N CYS A 68 10.10 17.58 7.61
CA CYS A 68 11.16 17.25 6.63
C CYS A 68 12.51 17.03 7.30
N GLN A 69 12.88 17.86 8.29
CA GLN A 69 14.12 17.68 9.05
C GLN A 69 14.13 16.34 9.77
N GLN A 70 13.07 16.01 10.52
CA GLN A 70 12.98 14.75 11.25
C GLN A 70 13.01 13.52 10.34
N LEU A 71 12.27 13.57 9.21
CA LEU A 71 12.32 12.49 8.22
C LEU A 71 13.73 12.34 7.62
N GLY A 72 14.38 13.45 7.28
CA GLY A 72 15.74 13.45 6.75
C GLY A 72 16.76 12.86 7.72
N GLU A 73 16.63 13.15 9.02
CA GLU A 73 17.46 12.55 10.08
C GLU A 73 17.25 11.03 10.17
N ILE A 74 15.98 10.55 10.15
CA ILE A 74 15.66 9.12 10.19
C ILE A 74 16.19 8.41 8.94
N VAL A 75 15.90 8.94 7.75
CA VAL A 75 16.32 8.37 6.46
C VAL A 75 17.84 8.26 6.39
N SER A 76 18.56 9.30 6.81
CA SER A 76 20.02 9.30 6.77
C SER A 76 20.64 8.41 7.86
N GLN A 77 20.05 8.36 9.04
CA GLN A 77 20.55 7.55 10.16
C GLN A 77 20.44 6.05 9.87
N TRP A 78 19.37 5.63 9.21
CA TRP A 78 19.05 4.22 8.98
C TRP A 78 19.24 3.78 7.52
N GLU A 79 19.78 4.65 6.67
CA GLU A 79 19.98 4.37 5.24
C GLU A 79 18.74 3.77 4.57
N CYS A 80 17.58 4.45 4.80
CA CYS A 80 16.30 3.98 4.26
C CYS A 80 16.30 3.99 2.73
N ALA A 81 15.69 2.97 2.12
CA ALA A 81 15.49 2.90 0.67
C ALA A 81 14.51 3.95 0.14
N GLY A 82 13.60 4.44 0.99
CA GLY A 82 12.63 5.46 0.62
C GLY A 82 11.62 5.74 1.73
N VAL A 83 10.71 6.66 1.43
CA VAL A 83 9.59 7.03 2.30
C VAL A 83 8.28 6.84 1.53
N LEU A 84 7.29 6.27 2.19
CA LEU A 84 5.92 6.18 1.69
C LEU A 84 5.04 7.12 2.51
N LEU A 85 4.38 8.07 1.85
CA LEU A 85 3.37 8.93 2.43
C LEU A 85 1.99 8.30 2.19
N ASP A 86 1.51 7.59 3.19
CA ASP A 86 0.19 6.96 3.17
C ASP A 86 -0.86 7.91 3.75
N PHE A 87 -1.23 8.92 2.95
CA PHE A 87 -2.19 9.94 3.32
C PHE A 87 -3.57 9.57 2.77
N GLN A 88 -4.52 9.34 3.68
CA GLN A 88 -5.87 8.86 3.37
C GLN A 88 -6.97 9.86 3.76
N ARG A 89 -6.64 10.92 4.53
CA ARG A 89 -7.64 11.90 4.97
C ARG A 89 -8.01 12.88 3.87
N GLU A 90 -9.27 13.29 3.82
CA GLU A 90 -9.80 14.25 2.87
C GLU A 90 -9.59 15.71 3.35
N HIS A 91 -8.33 16.14 3.47
CA HIS A 91 -7.97 17.55 3.74
C HIS A 91 -6.98 18.03 2.67
N PRO A 92 -7.44 18.20 1.41
CA PRO A 92 -6.60 18.21 0.23
C PRO A 92 -5.49 19.26 0.22
N GLU A 93 -5.72 20.44 0.77
CA GLU A 93 -4.74 21.53 0.69
C GLU A 93 -3.54 21.30 1.62
N ARG A 94 -3.79 20.77 2.82
CA ARG A 94 -2.75 20.59 3.84
C ARG A 94 -1.88 19.37 3.54
N GLU A 95 -2.51 18.27 3.15
CA GLU A 95 -1.82 17.05 2.75
C GLU A 95 -0.98 17.27 1.49
N LYS A 96 -1.48 18.01 0.50
CA LYS A 96 -0.72 18.38 -0.70
C LYS A 96 0.49 19.25 -0.36
N GLU A 97 0.32 20.28 0.45
CA GLU A 97 1.42 21.14 0.90
C GLU A 97 2.51 20.32 1.61
N MET A 98 2.11 19.46 2.54
CA MET A 98 3.02 18.62 3.31
C MET A 98 3.74 17.61 2.40
N ALA A 99 3.00 16.90 1.54
CA ALA A 99 3.58 15.94 0.60
C ALA A 99 4.58 16.62 -0.34
N ALA A 100 4.23 17.76 -0.93
CA ALA A 100 5.12 18.51 -1.81
C ALA A 100 6.40 18.96 -1.10
N ALA A 101 6.30 19.42 0.16
CA ALA A 101 7.45 19.81 0.95
C ALA A 101 8.38 18.60 1.22
N ILE A 102 7.82 17.44 1.59
CA ILE A 102 8.59 16.24 1.89
C ILE A 102 9.27 15.70 0.60
N VAL A 103 8.53 15.60 -0.51
CA VAL A 103 9.08 15.17 -1.81
C VAL A 103 10.27 16.03 -2.24
N SER A 104 10.17 17.35 -2.04
CA SER A 104 11.24 18.28 -2.42
C SER A 104 12.45 18.25 -1.50
N ALA A 105 12.28 17.84 -0.24
CA ALA A 105 13.32 17.96 0.78
C ALA A 105 14.16 16.69 0.99
N LEU A 106 13.58 15.51 0.75
CA LEU A 106 14.27 14.25 1.05
C LEU A 106 15.20 13.81 -0.07
N PRO A 107 16.38 13.25 0.25
CA PRO A 107 17.37 12.80 -0.73
C PRO A 107 17.07 11.38 -1.29
N CYS A 108 16.03 10.72 -0.83
CA CYS A 108 15.63 9.38 -1.24
C CYS A 108 14.29 9.41 -1.99
N PRO A 109 13.89 8.33 -2.69
CA PRO A 109 12.57 8.21 -3.28
C PRO A 109 11.46 8.41 -2.24
N VAL A 110 10.45 9.21 -2.60
CA VAL A 110 9.26 9.45 -1.78
C VAL A 110 8.05 9.09 -2.61
N ALA A 111 7.35 8.01 -2.28
CA ALA A 111 6.08 7.68 -2.90
C ALA A 111 4.94 8.35 -2.12
N VAL A 112 3.93 8.82 -2.84
CA VAL A 112 2.76 9.49 -2.25
C VAL A 112 1.50 8.78 -2.69
N SER A 113 0.55 8.57 -1.77
CA SER A 113 -0.75 7.95 -2.08
C SER A 113 -1.40 8.60 -3.30
N ALA A 114 -2.08 7.83 -4.13
CA ALA A 114 -2.68 8.28 -5.38
C ALA A 114 -3.60 9.50 -5.21
N LEU A 115 -4.21 9.64 -4.03
CA LEU A 115 -5.06 10.77 -3.69
C LEU A 115 -4.33 12.13 -3.78
N TYR A 116 -3.03 12.17 -3.48
CA TYR A 116 -2.22 13.41 -3.43
C TYR A 116 -1.01 13.40 -4.37
N GLY A 117 -0.55 12.22 -4.78
CA GLY A 117 0.66 12.05 -5.60
C GLY A 117 0.49 12.41 -7.08
N VAL A 118 -0.76 12.55 -7.57
CA VAL A 118 -1.05 12.73 -9.02
C VAL A 118 -0.34 13.94 -9.61
N ASP A 119 -0.30 15.05 -8.88
CA ASP A 119 0.25 16.33 -9.36
C ASP A 119 1.74 16.52 -8.97
N LEU A 120 2.36 15.55 -8.29
CA LEU A 120 3.74 15.65 -7.83
C LEU A 120 4.69 14.85 -8.75
N ASP A 121 5.93 15.31 -8.86
CA ASP A 121 7.00 14.58 -9.58
C ASP A 121 7.66 13.57 -8.63
N CYS A 122 6.94 12.50 -8.35
CA CYS A 122 7.34 11.41 -7.45
C CYS A 122 6.63 10.11 -7.85
N PRO A 123 7.09 8.95 -7.37
CA PRO A 123 6.35 7.71 -7.45
C PRO A 123 4.95 7.84 -6.83
N VAL A 124 3.95 7.25 -7.47
CA VAL A 124 2.57 7.21 -6.97
C VAL A 124 2.32 5.88 -6.26
N PHE A 125 1.87 5.95 -5.02
CA PHE A 125 1.45 4.76 -4.28
C PHE A 125 -0.02 4.45 -4.58
N LEU A 126 -0.25 3.32 -5.22
CA LEU A 126 -1.56 2.85 -5.62
C LEU A 126 -2.15 1.94 -4.55
N PRO A 127 -3.45 2.04 -4.28
CA PRO A 127 -4.15 1.12 -3.39
C PRO A 127 -4.13 -0.30 -3.98
N PRO A 128 -4.53 -1.33 -3.20
CA PRO A 128 -4.67 -2.68 -3.71
C PRO A 128 -5.58 -2.70 -4.94
N ILE A 129 -5.18 -3.48 -5.93
CA ILE A 129 -6.01 -3.64 -7.14
C ILE A 129 -7.23 -4.48 -6.77
N PRO A 130 -8.47 -4.00 -7.03
CA PRO A 130 -9.68 -4.77 -6.78
C PRO A 130 -9.60 -6.15 -7.41
N VAL A 131 -10.07 -7.20 -6.73
CA VAL A 131 -9.89 -8.58 -7.20
C VAL A 131 -10.62 -8.85 -8.51
N SER A 132 -11.70 -8.13 -8.76
CA SER A 132 -12.50 -8.23 -9.99
C SER A 132 -11.93 -7.42 -11.18
N THR A 133 -10.82 -6.71 -10.99
CA THR A 133 -10.24 -5.82 -12.02
C THR A 133 -8.93 -6.41 -12.57
N PRO A 134 -8.79 -6.60 -13.90
CA PRO A 134 -7.52 -6.96 -14.50
C PRO A 134 -6.44 -5.92 -14.20
N ILE A 135 -5.22 -6.38 -13.89
CA ILE A 135 -4.12 -5.49 -13.51
C ILE A 135 -3.76 -4.49 -14.61
N GLU A 136 -3.83 -4.88 -15.88
CA GLU A 136 -3.56 -4.00 -17.01
C GLU A 136 -4.57 -2.86 -17.09
N GLU A 137 -5.82 -3.11 -16.76
CA GLU A 137 -6.87 -2.10 -16.72
C GLU A 137 -6.66 -1.14 -15.55
N ALA A 138 -6.35 -1.68 -14.37
CA ALA A 138 -6.09 -0.88 -13.17
C ALA A 138 -4.86 0.04 -13.34
N LEU A 139 -3.82 -0.43 -14.04
CA LEU A 139 -2.59 0.33 -14.25
C LEU A 139 -2.62 1.22 -15.50
N ALA A 140 -3.58 1.06 -16.40
CA ALA A 140 -3.65 1.85 -17.64
C ALA A 140 -3.61 3.38 -17.44
N PRO A 141 -4.30 3.97 -16.42
CA PRO A 141 -4.23 5.41 -16.15
C PRO A 141 -2.84 5.91 -15.73
N TRP A 142 -1.98 5.01 -15.24
CA TRP A 142 -0.68 5.32 -14.67
C TRP A 142 0.48 5.06 -15.62
N LYS A 143 0.19 4.72 -16.88
CA LYS A 143 1.21 4.40 -17.88
C LYS A 143 2.22 5.52 -18.04
N GLY A 144 3.50 5.20 -17.87
CA GLY A 144 4.62 6.14 -17.98
C GLY A 144 4.95 6.89 -16.68
N ARG A 145 4.28 6.58 -15.58
CA ARG A 145 4.64 7.03 -14.22
C ARG A 145 5.28 5.89 -13.44
N GLU A 146 6.21 6.23 -12.57
CA GLU A 146 6.68 5.29 -11.56
C GLU A 146 5.56 5.08 -10.53
N CYS A 147 5.23 3.81 -10.30
CA CYS A 147 4.18 3.43 -9.34
C CYS A 147 4.70 2.41 -8.34
N TRP A 148 4.32 2.60 -7.10
CA TRP A 148 4.42 1.60 -6.04
C TRP A 148 3.03 1.03 -5.79
N LEU A 149 2.94 -0.26 -5.45
CA LEU A 149 1.66 -0.95 -5.33
C LEU A 149 1.47 -1.47 -3.91
N GLU A 150 0.30 -1.19 -3.33
CA GLU A 150 -0.15 -1.86 -2.12
C GLU A 150 -0.64 -3.27 -2.45
N LEU A 151 -0.28 -4.23 -1.61
CA LEU A 151 -0.69 -5.62 -1.72
C LEU A 151 -1.57 -5.97 -0.53
N ALA A 152 -2.71 -6.60 -0.80
CA ALA A 152 -3.60 -7.12 0.22
C ALA A 152 -4.17 -8.49 -0.18
N LEU A 153 -4.42 -9.34 0.81
CA LEU A 153 -5.17 -10.59 0.62
C LEU A 153 -6.67 -10.27 0.65
N ASP A 154 -7.10 -9.44 -0.29
CA ASP A 154 -8.48 -8.99 -0.40
C ASP A 154 -9.38 -10.01 -1.08
N GLY A 155 -10.67 -9.81 -0.90
CA GLY A 155 -11.69 -10.53 -1.63
C GLY A 155 -12.95 -9.69 -1.82
N GLU A 156 -13.70 -10.02 -2.87
CA GLU A 156 -14.92 -9.35 -3.26
C GLU A 156 -16.07 -10.36 -3.44
N CYS A 157 -17.25 -9.93 -3.10
CA CYS A 157 -18.47 -10.65 -3.36
C CYS A 157 -19.34 -9.87 -4.35
N ILE A 158 -19.53 -10.41 -5.55
CA ILE A 158 -20.36 -9.83 -6.60
C ILE A 158 -21.67 -10.57 -6.65
N THR A 159 -22.76 -9.92 -6.31
CA THR A 159 -24.11 -10.48 -6.41
C THR A 159 -24.80 -9.89 -7.63
N VAL A 160 -25.16 -10.75 -8.58
CA VAL A 160 -25.88 -10.40 -9.81
C VAL A 160 -27.32 -10.86 -9.67
N THR A 161 -28.25 -9.95 -9.91
CA THR A 161 -29.70 -10.19 -9.91
C THR A 161 -30.31 -9.75 -11.24
N GLN A 162 -31.60 -9.99 -11.46
CA GLN A 162 -32.31 -9.49 -12.65
C GLN A 162 -32.34 -7.95 -12.74
N THR A 163 -32.12 -7.23 -11.62
CA THR A 163 -32.19 -5.77 -11.56
C THR A 163 -30.83 -5.10 -11.55
N GLY A 164 -29.73 -5.84 -11.46
CA GLY A 164 -28.36 -5.28 -11.47
C GLY A 164 -27.35 -6.13 -10.71
N ALA A 165 -26.14 -5.59 -10.60
CA ALA A 165 -25.05 -6.18 -9.84
C ALA A 165 -24.68 -5.29 -8.66
N ALA A 166 -24.29 -5.91 -7.53
CA ALA A 166 -23.75 -5.23 -6.35
C ALA A 166 -22.43 -5.89 -5.96
N VAL A 167 -21.44 -5.07 -5.58
CA VAL A 167 -20.13 -5.52 -5.08
C VAL A 167 -20.05 -5.18 -3.59
N SER A 168 -19.48 -6.07 -2.82
CA SER A 168 -19.18 -5.87 -1.41
C SER A 168 -17.88 -6.56 -1.03
N ASP A 169 -17.22 -6.06 0.00
CA ASP A 169 -16.01 -6.68 0.51
C ASP A 169 -16.30 -8.07 1.09
N LEU A 170 -15.32 -8.94 0.98
CA LEU A 170 -15.40 -10.29 1.52
C LEU A 170 -14.96 -10.30 2.98
N VAL A 171 -15.87 -10.67 3.87
CA VAL A 171 -15.59 -10.71 5.32
C VAL A 171 -14.71 -11.91 5.70
N ARG A 172 -14.74 -12.98 4.90
CA ARG A 172 -13.98 -14.20 5.17
C ARG A 172 -13.59 -14.88 3.87
N ILE A 173 -12.30 -15.14 3.71
CA ILE A 173 -11.77 -15.87 2.55
C ILE A 173 -12.26 -17.32 2.58
N PRO A 174 -12.85 -17.85 1.49
CA PRO A 174 -13.21 -19.25 1.34
C PRO A 174 -11.96 -20.14 1.33
N GLY A 175 -12.12 -21.40 1.77
CA GLY A 175 -11.01 -22.37 1.77
C GLY A 175 -10.79 -23.06 0.43
N GLU A 176 -11.79 -23.09 -0.45
CA GLU A 176 -11.75 -23.81 -1.73
C GLU A 176 -12.38 -22.97 -2.84
N GLY A 177 -11.80 -22.99 -4.04
CA GLY A 177 -12.27 -22.31 -5.21
C GLY A 177 -11.51 -22.71 -6.46
N PHE A 178 -11.86 -22.11 -7.58
CA PHE A 178 -11.25 -22.31 -8.88
C PHE A 178 -10.30 -21.14 -9.19
N PRO A 179 -9.12 -21.40 -9.75
CA PRO A 179 -8.21 -20.33 -10.16
C PRO A 179 -8.79 -19.55 -11.35
N GLU A 180 -8.56 -18.24 -11.35
CA GLU A 180 -8.83 -17.33 -12.45
C GLU A 180 -7.53 -16.57 -12.79
N GLU A 181 -6.84 -17.05 -13.83
CA GLU A 181 -5.50 -16.58 -14.19
C GLU A 181 -5.47 -15.12 -14.61
N SER A 182 -6.51 -14.64 -15.32
CA SER A 182 -6.54 -13.26 -15.84
C SER A 182 -6.72 -12.20 -14.76
N LEU A 183 -7.26 -12.58 -13.61
CA LEU A 183 -7.45 -11.72 -12.45
C LEU A 183 -6.44 -11.98 -11.34
N HIS A 184 -5.59 -12.99 -11.49
CA HIS A 184 -4.69 -13.45 -10.44
C HIS A 184 -5.45 -13.68 -9.13
N CYS A 185 -6.47 -14.53 -9.16
CA CYS A 185 -7.32 -14.81 -7.99
C CYS A 185 -7.95 -16.19 -8.06
N HIS A 186 -8.65 -16.55 -7.00
CA HIS A 186 -9.57 -17.69 -6.96
C HIS A 186 -11.00 -17.19 -6.97
N TYR A 187 -11.92 -18.04 -7.43
CA TYR A 187 -13.35 -17.75 -7.36
C TYR A 187 -14.18 -18.95 -6.94
N SER A 188 -15.38 -18.68 -6.42
CA SER A 188 -16.47 -19.61 -6.30
C SER A 188 -17.76 -18.97 -6.84
N LEU A 189 -18.70 -19.81 -7.32
CA LEU A 189 -19.99 -19.38 -7.85
C LEU A 189 -21.12 -20.12 -7.16
N GLU A 190 -22.04 -19.37 -6.57
CA GLU A 190 -23.30 -19.87 -6.03
C GLU A 190 -24.45 -19.40 -6.91
N LEU A 191 -25.30 -20.34 -7.37
CA LEU A 191 -26.48 -20.06 -8.16
C LEU A 191 -27.75 -20.24 -7.34
N GLY A 192 -28.54 -19.18 -7.21
CA GLY A 192 -29.88 -19.19 -6.62
C GLY A 192 -30.97 -19.03 -7.70
N GLU A 193 -32.24 -19.08 -7.30
CA GLU A 193 -33.38 -18.98 -8.25
C GLU A 193 -33.40 -17.66 -9.04
N ASN A 194 -33.00 -16.53 -8.42
CA ASN A 194 -33.05 -15.20 -9.01
C ASN A 194 -31.74 -14.42 -8.89
N GLN A 195 -30.65 -15.08 -8.50
CA GLN A 195 -29.36 -14.44 -8.31
C GLN A 195 -28.21 -15.40 -8.58
N ALA A 196 -27.08 -14.84 -8.99
CA ALA A 196 -25.78 -15.50 -8.99
C ALA A 196 -24.84 -14.71 -8.06
N LYS A 197 -24.08 -15.41 -7.24
CA LYS A 197 -23.11 -14.82 -6.32
C LYS A 197 -21.72 -15.34 -6.67
N TRP A 198 -20.87 -14.44 -7.12
CA TRP A 198 -19.46 -14.68 -7.34
C TRP A 198 -18.69 -14.22 -6.10
N THR A 199 -17.84 -15.08 -5.59
CA THR A 199 -16.88 -14.74 -4.54
C THR A 199 -15.50 -14.86 -5.14
N LEU A 200 -14.73 -13.77 -5.14
CA LEU A 200 -13.38 -13.68 -5.65
C LEU A 200 -12.44 -13.37 -4.48
N TRP A 201 -11.24 -13.96 -4.47
CA TRP A 201 -10.24 -13.68 -3.44
C TRP A 201 -8.84 -14.01 -3.92
N ARG A 202 -7.82 -13.38 -3.30
CA ARG A 202 -6.42 -13.67 -3.55
C ARG A 202 -5.80 -14.50 -2.45
N THR A 203 -4.95 -15.42 -2.86
CA THR A 203 -4.03 -16.16 -1.99
C THR A 203 -2.63 -15.55 -2.09
N ARG A 204 -1.67 -16.04 -1.30
CA ARG A 204 -0.27 -15.60 -1.41
C ARG A 204 0.35 -15.98 -2.76
N GLU A 205 -0.04 -17.11 -3.31
CA GLU A 205 0.39 -17.57 -4.65
C GLU A 205 -0.16 -16.62 -5.73
N ASP A 206 -1.41 -16.18 -5.60
CA ASP A 206 -2.01 -15.21 -6.54
C ASP A 206 -1.31 -13.85 -6.45
N ILE A 207 -0.95 -13.39 -5.26
CA ILE A 207 -0.15 -12.17 -5.06
C ILE A 207 1.23 -12.30 -5.72
N ALA A 208 1.88 -13.46 -5.65
CA ALA A 208 3.16 -13.66 -6.32
C ALA A 208 3.03 -13.57 -7.85
N ALA A 209 2.00 -14.20 -8.43
CA ALA A 209 1.70 -14.11 -9.86
C ALA A 209 1.30 -12.69 -10.29
N LEU A 210 0.50 -11.99 -9.46
CA LEU A 210 0.16 -10.58 -9.67
C LEU A 210 1.41 -9.70 -9.74
N LEU A 211 2.39 -9.93 -8.85
CA LEU A 211 3.64 -9.16 -8.81
C LEU A 211 4.51 -9.38 -10.05
N GLU A 212 4.56 -10.60 -10.59
CA GLU A 212 5.29 -10.87 -11.85
C GLU A 212 4.69 -10.06 -13.02
N THR A 213 3.35 -10.00 -13.08
CA THR A 213 2.65 -9.20 -14.09
C THR A 213 2.85 -7.70 -13.85
N ALA A 214 2.74 -7.24 -12.58
CA ALA A 214 2.95 -5.85 -12.19
C ALA A 214 4.35 -5.34 -12.57
N GLU A 215 5.40 -6.13 -12.33
CA GLU A 215 6.78 -5.82 -12.73
C GLU A 215 6.87 -5.58 -14.25
N SER A 216 6.23 -6.43 -15.04
CA SER A 216 6.21 -6.30 -16.50
C SER A 216 5.50 -5.03 -16.99
N LEU A 217 4.59 -4.50 -16.19
CA LEU A 217 3.82 -3.28 -16.45
C LEU A 217 4.47 -2.02 -15.86
N GLY A 218 5.63 -2.14 -15.19
CA GLY A 218 6.42 -1.00 -14.74
C GLY A 218 6.25 -0.65 -13.26
N ILE A 219 5.62 -1.49 -12.45
CA ILE A 219 5.67 -1.37 -10.99
C ILE A 219 7.10 -1.65 -10.53
N THR A 220 7.66 -0.77 -9.70
CA THR A 220 9.05 -0.87 -9.23
C THR A 220 9.14 -1.32 -7.77
N THR A 221 8.11 -1.09 -6.99
CA THR A 221 8.06 -1.37 -5.55
C THR A 221 6.66 -1.84 -5.16
N ALA A 222 6.60 -2.79 -4.25
CA ALA A 222 5.36 -3.27 -3.67
C ALA A 222 5.47 -3.31 -2.14
N VAL A 223 4.37 -3.02 -1.46
CA VAL A 223 4.27 -3.00 0.01
C VAL A 223 3.02 -3.76 0.43
N GLY A 224 3.12 -4.64 1.40
CA GLY A 224 1.96 -5.33 1.97
C GLY A 224 2.15 -5.64 3.44
N LEU A 225 1.07 -5.92 4.16
CA LEU A 225 1.12 -6.17 5.59
C LEU A 225 1.84 -7.50 5.91
N TRP A 226 2.74 -7.46 6.89
CA TRP A 226 3.42 -8.67 7.39
C TRP A 226 2.42 -9.74 7.84
N GLN A 227 1.33 -9.35 8.50
CA GLN A 227 0.31 -10.27 9.01
C GLN A 227 -0.38 -11.07 7.89
N GLU A 228 -0.42 -10.54 6.67
CA GLU A 228 -1.06 -11.18 5.51
C GLU A 228 -0.04 -11.97 4.68
N LEU A 229 1.12 -11.37 4.40
CA LEU A 229 2.07 -11.86 3.40
C LEU A 229 3.31 -12.54 4.02
N GLY A 230 3.56 -12.33 5.31
CA GLY A 230 4.70 -12.86 6.04
C GLY A 230 4.61 -14.33 6.45
#